data_06bdc6c9fecf397d17aa7dbbb5a38c65
#
_entry.id   06bdc6c9fecf397d17aa7dbbb5a38c65
#
_cell.length_a   1.000
_cell.length_b   1.000
_cell.length_c   1.000
_cell.angle_alpha   90.00
_cell.angle_beta   90.00
_cell.angle_gamma   90.00
#
_symmetry.space_group_name_H-M   'P 1'
#
loop_
_entity.id
_entity.type
_entity.pdbx_description
1 polymer ?
#
loop_
_entity_poly.entity_id
_entity_poly.type
_entity_poly.pdbx_seq_one_letter_code
_entity_poly.pdbx_strand_id
1 'polypeptide(L)'
;MGHHLRNLRRNKRKLYLCQKYIENGKDFFQEPVLIHENYLPTNSEGDLISIGMDYPMYLRMKPEISEKDLFHEGDRFYIFVEPPTVHDKICKNADYEIYKKPMIHIDSMEVMLKRRSGVRSDN
;
A
#
# COMPACT_ATOMS: atom_id res chain seq x y z
N MET A 1 8.89 -23.56 -15.31
CA MET A 1 8.75 -22.21 -15.92
C MET A 1 7.36 -21.68 -15.77
N GLY A 2 6.32 -22.40 -16.20
CA GLY A 2 4.95 -21.94 -16.14
C GLY A 2 4.45 -21.67 -14.73
N HIS A 3 4.86 -22.46 -13.75
CA HIS A 3 4.44 -22.27 -12.36
C HIS A 3 4.96 -20.97 -11.79
N HIS A 4 6.21 -20.64 -12.07
CA HIS A 4 6.80 -19.41 -11.56
C HIS A 4 6.07 -18.18 -12.10
N LEU A 5 5.80 -18.15 -13.39
CA LEU A 5 5.07 -17.04 -14.01
C LEU A 5 3.66 -16.91 -13.45
N ARG A 6 2.97 -18.03 -13.24
CA ARG A 6 1.63 -18.01 -12.64
C ARG A 6 1.66 -17.42 -11.24
N ASN A 7 2.64 -17.81 -10.44
CA ASN A 7 2.76 -17.30 -9.07
C ASN A 7 2.99 -15.79 -9.06
N LEU A 8 3.83 -15.30 -9.96
CA LEU A 8 4.05 -13.86 -10.08
C LEU A 8 2.77 -13.13 -10.45
N ARG A 9 2.00 -13.65 -11.40
CA ARG A 9 0.73 -13.03 -11.79
C ARG A 9 -0.27 -13.02 -10.65
N ARG A 10 -0.34 -14.10 -9.87
CA ARG A 10 -1.25 -14.19 -8.73
C ARG A 10 -0.92 -13.20 -7.64
N ASN A 11 0.35 -12.83 -7.52
CA ASN A 11 0.78 -11.90 -6.49
C ASN A 11 0.70 -10.44 -6.91
N LYS A 12 0.42 -10.17 -8.18
CA LYS A 12 0.25 -8.80 -8.63
C LYS A 12 -1.02 -8.20 -8.06
N ARG A 13 -0.92 -6.97 -7.60
CA ARG A 13 -2.03 -6.26 -6.98
C ARG A 13 -2.15 -4.85 -7.53
N LYS A 14 -3.36 -4.35 -7.51
CA LYS A 14 -3.60 -2.95 -7.74
C LYS A 14 -3.27 -2.19 -6.47
N LEU A 15 -2.57 -1.09 -6.59
CA LEU A 15 -2.15 -0.29 -5.45
C LEU A 15 -2.95 1.01 -5.46
N TYR A 16 -3.87 1.14 -4.51
CA TYR A 16 -4.70 2.34 -4.38
C TYR A 16 -4.22 3.17 -3.20
N LEU A 17 -3.92 4.42 -3.46
CA LEU A 17 -3.46 5.38 -2.45
C LEU A 17 -4.60 6.28 -2.01
N CYS A 18 -4.74 6.43 -0.70
CA CYS A 18 -5.66 7.38 -0.08
C CYS A 18 -4.83 8.37 0.74
N GLN A 19 -4.64 9.56 0.22
CA GLN A 19 -3.84 10.58 0.90
C GLN A 19 -4.56 11.11 2.12
N LYS A 20 -3.83 11.22 3.23
CA LYS A 20 -4.36 11.73 4.47
C LYS A 20 -4.51 13.25 4.42
N TYR A 21 -5.56 13.77 5.00
CA TYR A 21 -5.72 15.19 5.26
C TYR A 21 -6.34 15.38 6.63
N ILE A 22 -6.19 16.57 7.18
CA ILE A 22 -6.69 16.88 8.52
C ILE A 22 -7.83 17.87 8.38
N GLU A 23 -8.95 17.59 9.06
CA GLU A 23 -10.10 18.47 9.10
C GLU A 23 -10.64 18.49 10.53
N ASN A 24 -10.76 19.66 11.09
CA ASN A 24 -11.22 19.84 12.47
C ASN A 24 -10.40 19.01 13.48
N GLY A 25 -9.10 18.91 13.26
CA GLY A 25 -8.20 18.16 14.14
C GLY A 25 -8.26 16.65 14.01
N LYS A 26 -9.01 16.14 13.02
CA LYS A 26 -9.14 14.70 12.79
C LYS A 26 -8.55 14.31 11.45
N ASP A 27 -8.04 13.10 11.39
CA ASP A 27 -7.48 12.54 10.16
C ASP A 27 -8.57 11.95 9.29
N PHE A 28 -8.58 12.38 8.03
CA PHE A 28 -9.44 11.82 7.00
C PHE A 28 -8.57 11.46 5.79
N PHE A 29 -9.17 10.77 4.83
CA PHE A 29 -8.44 10.25 3.67
C PHE A 29 -9.19 10.56 2.39
N GLN A 30 -8.44 10.98 1.38
CA GLN A 30 -8.99 11.23 0.05
C GLN A 30 -9.46 9.94 -0.58
N GLU A 31 -10.24 10.05 -1.64
CA GLU A 31 -10.71 8.89 -2.38
C GLU A 31 -9.51 8.08 -2.92
N PRO A 32 -9.66 6.74 -3.00
CA PRO A 32 -8.59 5.91 -3.54
C PRO A 32 -8.22 6.29 -4.96
N VAL A 33 -6.93 6.40 -5.21
CA VAL A 33 -6.40 6.66 -6.55
C VAL A 33 -5.52 5.47 -6.92
N LEU A 34 -5.79 4.88 -8.07
CA LEU A 34 -4.97 3.78 -8.57
C LEU A 34 -3.63 4.34 -9.05
N ILE A 35 -2.56 3.99 -8.33
CA ILE A 35 -1.22 4.48 -8.67
C ILE A 35 -0.36 3.40 -9.31
N HIS A 36 -0.75 2.15 -9.18
CA HIS A 36 -0.02 1.06 -9.80
C HIS A 36 -0.99 -0.09 -10.08
N GLU A 37 -0.95 -0.61 -11.29
CA GLU A 37 -1.91 -1.65 -11.69
C GLU A 37 -1.41 -3.06 -11.46
N ASN A 38 -0.10 -3.26 -11.51
CA ASN A 38 0.51 -4.59 -11.42
C ASN A 38 1.64 -4.62 -10.41
N TYR A 39 1.39 -4.10 -9.22
CA TYR A 39 2.39 -4.06 -8.16
C TYR A 39 2.63 -5.45 -7.58
N LEU A 40 3.91 -5.78 -7.37
CA LEU A 40 4.30 -7.01 -6.69
C LEU A 40 4.69 -6.67 -5.25
N PRO A 41 3.81 -6.94 -4.27
CA PRO A 41 4.14 -6.64 -2.88
C PRO A 41 5.31 -7.50 -2.39
N THR A 42 6.29 -6.84 -1.79
CA THR A 42 7.42 -7.53 -1.17
C THR A 42 7.61 -7.03 0.25
N ASN A 43 8.15 -7.89 1.11
CA ASN A 43 8.48 -7.52 2.48
C ASN A 43 9.81 -6.75 2.51
N SER A 44 10.28 -6.39 3.70
CA SER A 44 11.52 -5.64 3.85
C SER A 44 12.75 -6.40 3.36
N GLU A 45 12.64 -7.72 3.21
CA GLU A 45 13.73 -8.57 2.73
C GLU A 45 13.64 -8.86 1.23
N GLY A 46 12.61 -8.33 0.57
CA GLY A 46 12.42 -8.54 -0.85
C GLY A 46 11.61 -9.76 -1.23
N ASP A 47 11.08 -10.49 -0.25
CA ASP A 47 10.25 -11.66 -0.50
C ASP A 47 8.83 -11.26 -0.87
N LEU A 48 8.21 -12.00 -1.77
CA LEU A 48 6.83 -11.76 -2.15
C LEU A 48 5.88 -12.04 -0.99
N ILE A 49 4.88 -11.19 -0.86
CA ILE A 49 3.84 -11.33 0.15
C ILE A 49 2.57 -11.81 -0.53
N SER A 50 1.93 -12.82 0.05
CA SER A 50 0.69 -13.35 -0.49
C SER A 50 -0.47 -13.08 0.45
N ILE A 51 -1.66 -13.19 -0.10
CA ILE A 51 -2.91 -13.13 0.64
C ILE A 51 -2.91 -14.21 1.72
N GLY A 52 -3.51 -13.93 2.86
CA GLY A 52 -3.59 -14.89 3.94
C GLY A 52 -2.55 -14.72 5.03
N MET A 53 -1.60 -13.86 4.83
CA MET A 53 -0.69 -13.48 5.91
C MET A 53 -1.43 -12.53 6.83
N ASP A 54 -1.67 -12.94 8.05
CA ASP A 54 -2.53 -12.21 8.97
C ASP A 54 -1.80 -11.53 10.13
N TYR A 55 -0.50 -11.39 10.03
CA TYR A 55 0.25 -10.63 11.02
C TYR A 55 0.80 -9.35 10.38
N PRO A 56 1.08 -8.34 11.18
CA PRO A 56 1.59 -7.07 10.65
C PRO A 56 2.89 -7.30 9.87
N MET A 57 2.93 -6.79 8.66
CA MET A 57 4.09 -6.92 7.79
C MET A 57 4.41 -5.58 7.17
N TYR A 58 5.68 -5.41 6.86
CA TYR A 58 6.14 -4.23 6.15
C TYR A 58 6.27 -4.56 4.68
N LEU A 59 5.79 -3.66 3.85
CA LEU A 59 6.02 -3.72 2.42
C LEU A 59 7.01 -2.63 2.06
N ARG A 60 7.79 -2.89 1.04
CA ARG A 60 8.69 -1.90 0.49
C ARG A 60 8.31 -1.66 -0.97
N MET A 61 8.21 -0.42 -1.34
CA MET A 61 8.02 -0.07 -2.74
C MET A 61 9.04 1.00 -3.11
N LYS A 62 9.41 1.04 -4.37
CA LYS A 62 10.41 1.97 -4.88
C LYS A 62 9.82 2.77 -6.04
N PRO A 63 8.96 3.75 -5.74
CA PRO A 63 8.44 4.61 -6.80
C PRO A 63 9.53 5.50 -7.35
N GLU A 64 9.24 6.13 -8.47
CA GLU A 64 10.19 7.05 -9.07
C GLU A 64 10.39 8.27 -8.17
N ILE A 65 11.59 8.85 -8.22
CA ILE A 65 11.93 10.01 -7.40
C ILE A 65 11.03 11.20 -7.72
N SER A 66 10.49 11.26 -8.95
CA SER A 66 9.56 12.31 -9.33
C SER A 66 8.24 12.26 -8.55
N GLU A 67 7.95 11.14 -7.91
CA GLU A 67 6.72 10.95 -7.14
C GLU A 67 6.88 11.28 -5.66
N LYS A 68 8.00 11.88 -5.28
CA LYS A 68 8.34 12.12 -3.87
C LYS A 68 7.27 12.88 -3.09
N ASP A 69 6.51 13.75 -3.75
CA ASP A 69 5.50 14.57 -3.09
C ASP A 69 4.13 13.87 -3.01
N LEU A 70 4.03 12.67 -3.58
CA LEU A 70 2.79 11.91 -3.58
C LEU A 70 2.57 11.14 -2.28
N PHE A 71 3.65 10.73 -1.63
CA PHE A 71 3.61 9.81 -0.50
C PHE A 71 3.97 10.52 0.80
N HIS A 72 3.08 10.43 1.78
CA HIS A 72 3.27 11.06 3.09
C HIS A 72 3.03 10.07 4.20
N GLU A 73 3.73 10.23 5.31
CA GLU A 73 3.52 9.39 6.48
C GLU A 73 2.06 9.44 6.90
N GLY A 74 1.49 8.26 7.15
CA GLY A 74 0.11 8.13 7.55
C GLY A 74 -0.89 7.95 6.42
N ASP A 75 -0.48 8.15 5.17
CA ASP A 75 -1.35 7.83 4.03
C ASP A 75 -1.69 6.35 4.04
N ARG A 76 -2.88 5.99 3.56
CA ARG A 76 -3.36 4.61 3.58
C ARG A 76 -3.45 4.03 2.19
N PHE A 77 -3.36 2.70 2.14
CA PHE A 77 -3.44 1.94 0.89
C PHE A 77 -4.43 0.80 1.00
N TYR A 78 -5.12 0.56 -0.10
CA TYR A 78 -5.84 -0.69 -0.33
C TYR A 78 -4.95 -1.53 -1.25
N ILE A 79 -4.47 -2.67 -0.77
CA ILE A 79 -3.59 -3.56 -1.53
C ILE A 79 -4.22 -4.95 -1.68
N PHE A 80 -4.44 -5.65 -0.58
CA PHE A 80 -5.09 -6.98 -0.59
C PHE A 80 -6.60 -6.89 -0.36
N VAL A 81 -7.10 -5.69 -0.09
CA VAL A 81 -8.51 -5.41 0.13
C VAL A 81 -8.96 -4.46 -0.97
N GLU A 82 -10.10 -4.74 -1.58
CA GLU A 82 -10.66 -3.85 -2.60
C GLU A 82 -11.19 -2.57 -1.94
N PRO A 83 -10.99 -1.41 -2.58
CA PRO A 83 -11.63 -0.19 -2.09
C PRO A 83 -13.15 -0.34 -2.10
N PRO A 84 -13.87 0.23 -1.12
CA PRO A 84 -15.33 0.16 -1.13
C PRO A 84 -15.92 0.95 -2.30
N THR A 85 -17.11 0.56 -2.72
CA THR A 85 -17.83 1.24 -3.80
C THR A 85 -18.13 2.69 -3.42
N VAL A 86 -18.52 2.90 -2.17
CA VAL A 86 -18.74 4.25 -1.63
C VAL A 86 -17.54 4.58 -0.75
N HIS A 87 -16.91 5.71 -1.04
CA HIS A 87 -15.71 6.10 -0.32
C HIS A 87 -15.97 6.26 1.19
N ASP A 88 -15.10 5.65 1.98
CA ASP A 88 -15.07 5.78 3.43
C ASP A 88 -13.94 6.76 3.79
N LYS A 89 -14.29 7.94 4.27
CA LYS A 89 -13.32 9.00 4.58
C LYS A 89 -12.30 8.61 5.65
N ILE A 90 -12.62 7.63 6.48
CA ILE A 90 -11.67 7.16 7.49
C ILE A 90 -10.89 5.93 7.04
N CYS A 91 -11.21 5.41 5.86
CA CYS A 91 -10.53 4.26 5.25
C CYS A 91 -10.27 3.13 6.26
N LYS A 92 -11.31 2.78 7.03
CA LYS A 92 -11.15 1.80 8.11
C LYS A 92 -10.70 0.43 7.62
N ASN A 93 -11.03 0.08 6.38
CA ASN A 93 -10.67 -1.22 5.81
C ASN A 93 -9.41 -1.19 4.94
N ALA A 94 -8.78 -0.04 4.79
CA ALA A 94 -7.50 0.01 4.10
C ALA A 94 -6.49 -0.83 4.89
N ASP A 95 -5.78 -1.71 4.20
CA ASP A 95 -4.97 -2.72 4.89
C ASP A 95 -3.53 -2.29 5.17
N TYR A 96 -3.06 -1.22 4.54
CA TYR A 96 -1.70 -0.72 4.77
C TYR A 96 -1.67 0.78 4.96
N GLU A 97 -0.60 1.25 5.58
CA GLU A 97 -0.36 2.69 5.73
C GLU A 97 1.13 2.97 5.61
N ILE A 98 1.48 4.19 5.24
CA ILE A 98 2.88 4.60 5.19
C ILE A 98 3.37 4.73 6.62
N TYR A 99 4.37 3.91 6.95
CA TYR A 99 4.86 3.75 8.30
C TYR A 99 5.71 4.92 8.77
N LYS A 100 6.52 5.45 7.85
CA LYS A 100 7.41 6.57 8.18
C LYS A 100 7.70 7.37 6.91
N LYS A 101 8.27 8.56 7.08
CA LYS A 101 8.61 9.42 5.97
C LYS A 101 9.40 8.66 4.91
N PRO A 102 9.06 8.78 3.62
CA PRO A 102 9.81 8.13 2.57
C PRO A 102 11.28 8.50 2.58
N MET A 103 12.15 7.52 2.28
CA MET A 103 13.58 7.75 2.17
C MET A 103 13.94 8.01 0.71
N ILE A 104 14.59 9.15 0.47
CA ILE A 104 14.95 9.55 -0.89
C ILE A 104 16.42 9.23 -1.12
N HIS A 105 16.67 8.45 -2.18
CA HIS A 105 18.01 8.09 -2.64
C HIS A 105 18.34 8.89 -3.90
N ILE A 106 19.53 8.72 -4.45
CA ILE A 106 19.98 9.48 -5.60
C ILE A 106 19.04 9.33 -6.80
N ASP A 107 18.63 8.10 -7.10
CA ASP A 107 17.85 7.78 -8.30
C ASP A 107 16.54 7.06 -7.98
N SER A 108 16.18 6.98 -6.71
CA SER A 108 14.98 6.25 -6.32
C SER A 108 14.48 6.72 -4.97
N MET A 109 13.31 6.26 -4.61
CA MET A 109 12.69 6.55 -3.32
C MET A 109 12.21 5.23 -2.74
N GLU A 110 12.31 5.10 -1.43
CA GLU A 110 11.83 3.91 -0.74
C GLU A 110 10.71 4.30 0.20
N VAL A 111 9.58 3.62 0.08
CA VAL A 111 8.41 3.85 0.93
C VAL A 111 8.12 2.56 1.68
N MET A 112 8.09 2.66 3.00
CA MET A 112 7.80 1.51 3.86
C MET A 112 6.35 1.56 4.27
N LEU A 113 5.65 0.46 4.02
CA LEU A 113 4.24 0.30 4.35
C LEU A 113 4.09 -0.71 5.47
N LYS A 114 3.23 -0.42 6.41
CA LYS A 114 2.94 -1.30 7.53
C LYS A 114 1.48 -1.75 7.44
N ARG A 115 1.25 -3.04 7.65
CA ARG A 115 -0.11 -3.54 7.72
C ARG A 115 -0.82 -3.00 8.95
N ARG A 116 -2.04 -2.52 8.75
CA ARG A 116 -2.83 -1.98 9.84
C ARG A 116 -3.42 -3.12 10.66
N SER A 117 -3.37 -2.98 11.99
CA SER A 117 -3.91 -3.98 12.90
C SER A 117 -5.43 -4.07 12.79
N GLY A 118 -5.96 -5.27 12.88
CA GLY A 118 -7.39 -5.50 12.89
C GLY A 118 -8.06 -5.50 11.53
N VAL A 119 -7.31 -5.25 10.45
CA VAL A 119 -7.86 -5.28 9.10
C VAL A 119 -7.62 -6.66 8.51
N ARG A 120 -8.69 -7.27 7.98
CA ARG A 120 -8.60 -8.57 7.32
C ARG A 120 -8.35 -8.40 5.84
N SER A 121 -7.48 -9.25 5.31
CA SER A 121 -7.26 -9.33 3.86
C SER A 121 -8.21 -10.38 3.32
N ASP A 122 -9.46 -9.97 3.16
CA ASP A 122 -10.46 -10.88 2.63
C ASP A 122 -10.34 -10.92 1.14
N ASN A 123 -10.21 -12.00 0.64
CA ASN A 123 -10.35 -12.19 -0.69
C ASN A 123 -10.26 -13.22 -1.30
#